data_721da1e47b5b1d5b4af7bded7cd57ccf
#
_entry.id   721da1e47b5b1d5b4af7bded7cd57ccf
#
_cell.length_a   1.000
_cell.length_b   1.000
_cell.length_c   1.000
_cell.angle_alpha   90.00
_cell.angle_beta   90.00
_cell.angle_gamma   90.00
#
_symmetry.space_group_name_H-M   'P 1'
#
loop_
_entity.id
_entity.type
_entity.pdbx_description
1 polymer ?
#
loop_
_entity_poly.entity_id
_entity_poly.type
_entity_poly.pdbx_seq_one_letter_code
_entity_poly.pdbx_strand_id
1 'polypeptide(L)'
;MSFPPANFDPSIDPTADQVRALRDTGPDGPVVMLNLLKFRERANYPAGSPHAPCSGAEAYRRYQTAYVDTVGDVSRAEVVWEGQVNRTFIGDATQDWDKCLLVRYPSRQNFLAMMANAAYREALVHRYAGLKRTILLQMQG
;
A
#
# COMPACT_ATOMS: atom_id res chain seq x y z
N MET A 1 5.68 -17.31 3.47
CA MET A 1 5.03 -16.44 4.47
C MET A 1 3.55 -16.66 4.41
N SER A 2 2.93 -16.88 5.56
CA SER A 2 1.48 -17.03 5.64
C SER A 2 0.81 -15.66 5.59
N PHE A 3 -0.43 -15.62 5.15
CA PHE A 3 -1.25 -14.44 5.14
C PHE A 3 -2.56 -14.72 5.91
N PRO A 4 -3.02 -13.85 6.81
CA PRO A 4 -2.43 -12.54 7.12
C PRO A 4 -1.11 -12.66 7.89
N PRO A 5 -0.27 -11.61 7.88
CA PRO A 5 0.97 -11.62 8.66
C PRO A 5 0.67 -11.67 10.16
N ALA A 6 1.68 -12.08 10.96
CA ALA A 6 1.52 -12.22 12.40
C ALA A 6 1.11 -10.92 13.10
N ASN A 7 1.47 -9.76 12.53
CA ASN A 7 1.14 -8.43 13.05
C ASN A 7 0.02 -7.77 12.23
N PHE A 8 -0.94 -8.56 11.73
CA PHE A 8 -2.04 -8.07 10.92
C PHE A 8 -2.76 -6.89 11.58
N ASP A 9 -2.97 -5.83 10.79
CA ASP A 9 -3.71 -4.64 11.20
C ASP A 9 -4.73 -4.30 10.10
N PRO A 10 -6.04 -4.46 10.34
CA PRO A 10 -7.05 -4.18 9.32
C PRO A 10 -7.13 -2.72 8.87
N SER A 11 -6.48 -1.81 9.61
CA SER A 11 -6.38 -0.41 9.18
C SER A 11 -5.41 -0.21 8.02
N ILE A 12 -4.50 -1.16 7.79
CA ILE A 12 -3.46 -1.05 6.77
C ILE A 12 -3.26 -2.33 5.95
N ASP A 13 -3.82 -3.46 6.36
CA ASP A 13 -3.67 -4.74 5.67
C ASP A 13 -5.01 -5.26 5.14
N PRO A 14 -5.02 -5.96 3.99
CA PRO A 14 -6.23 -6.66 3.56
C PRO A 14 -6.48 -7.89 4.43
N THR A 15 -7.75 -8.27 4.56
CA THR A 15 -8.12 -9.54 5.19
C THR A 15 -7.85 -10.70 4.23
N ALA A 16 -7.81 -11.94 4.77
CA ALA A 16 -7.68 -13.12 3.92
C ALA A 16 -8.82 -13.23 2.91
N ASP A 17 -10.05 -12.87 3.31
CA ASP A 17 -11.20 -12.87 2.40
C ASP A 17 -11.05 -11.85 1.27
N GLN A 18 -10.53 -10.67 1.56
CA GLN A 18 -10.27 -9.64 0.55
C GLN A 18 -9.20 -10.10 -0.44
N VAL A 19 -8.15 -10.78 0.01
CA VAL A 19 -7.12 -11.34 -0.86
C VAL A 19 -7.72 -12.43 -1.76
N ARG A 20 -8.52 -13.33 -1.19
CA ARG A 20 -9.19 -14.38 -1.96
C ARG A 20 -10.13 -13.80 -3.01
N ALA A 21 -10.88 -12.76 -2.66
CA ALA A 21 -11.78 -12.10 -3.60
C ALA A 21 -11.01 -11.49 -4.79
N LEU A 22 -9.87 -10.87 -4.52
CA LEU A 22 -9.00 -10.34 -5.57
C LEU A 22 -8.48 -11.45 -6.48
N ARG A 23 -8.08 -12.57 -5.88
CA ARG A 23 -7.54 -13.73 -6.62
C ARG A 23 -8.60 -14.40 -7.49
N ASP A 24 -9.80 -14.61 -6.93
CA ASP A 24 -10.80 -15.52 -7.51
C ASP A 24 -11.91 -14.81 -8.28
N THR A 25 -12.01 -13.50 -8.17
CA THR A 25 -13.10 -12.71 -8.77
C THR A 25 -12.54 -11.68 -9.74
N GLY A 26 -13.14 -11.57 -10.93
CA GLY A 26 -12.73 -10.58 -11.92
C GLY A 26 -12.98 -9.14 -11.49
N PRO A 27 -12.85 -8.19 -12.41
CA PRO A 27 -12.65 -8.42 -13.84
C PRO A 27 -11.22 -8.84 -14.19
N ASP A 28 -11.05 -9.42 -15.36
CA ASP A 28 -9.75 -9.65 -15.96
C ASP A 28 -9.25 -8.37 -16.63
N GLY A 29 -7.95 -8.32 -16.92
CA GLY A 29 -7.34 -7.15 -17.53
C GLY A 29 -6.85 -6.13 -16.52
N PRO A 30 -6.55 -4.90 -16.97
CA PRO A 30 -5.94 -3.90 -16.11
C PRO A 30 -6.84 -3.49 -14.95
N VAL A 31 -6.20 -3.24 -13.80
CA VAL A 31 -6.88 -2.69 -12.62
C VAL A 31 -6.14 -1.44 -12.15
N VAL A 32 -6.88 -0.49 -11.62
CA VAL A 32 -6.32 0.70 -10.98
C VAL A 32 -6.66 0.62 -9.50
N MET A 33 -5.63 0.68 -8.67
CA MET A 33 -5.79 0.71 -7.23
C MET A 33 -5.75 2.16 -6.75
N LEU A 34 -6.84 2.60 -6.15
CA LEU A 34 -6.92 3.90 -5.52
C LEU A 34 -6.50 3.76 -4.07
N ASN A 35 -5.42 4.44 -3.70
CA ASN A 35 -4.90 4.45 -2.35
C ASN A 35 -5.17 5.80 -1.71
N LEU A 36 -5.83 5.80 -0.55
CA LEU A 36 -5.89 6.95 0.33
C LEU A 36 -5.00 6.65 1.52
N LEU A 37 -4.07 7.55 1.82
CA LEU A 37 -3.02 7.31 2.80
C LEU A 37 -3.10 8.32 3.92
N LYS A 38 -3.05 7.83 5.16
CA LYS A 38 -2.87 8.62 6.36
C LYS A 38 -1.56 8.20 7.01
N PHE A 39 -0.62 9.14 7.12
CA PHE A 39 0.69 8.85 7.69
C PHE A 39 0.70 9.06 9.21
N ARG A 40 1.56 8.28 9.87
CA ARG A 40 1.93 8.56 11.26
C ARG A 40 2.75 9.84 11.29
N GLU A 41 2.63 10.61 12.37
CA GLU A 41 3.49 11.78 12.56
C GLU A 41 4.95 11.37 12.65
N ARG A 42 5.22 10.32 13.45
CA ARG A 42 6.55 9.70 13.59
C ARG A 42 6.48 8.25 13.15
N ALA A 43 7.44 7.83 12.34
CA ALA A 43 7.52 6.45 11.89
C ALA A 43 7.66 5.49 13.08
N ASN A 44 6.94 4.39 13.03
CA ASN A 44 6.93 3.38 14.08
C ASN A 44 7.70 2.13 13.62
N TYR A 45 9.02 2.25 13.55
CA TYR A 45 9.86 1.09 13.26
C TYR A 45 9.95 0.17 14.48
N PRO A 46 10.14 -1.15 14.26
CA PRO A 46 10.34 -2.08 15.38
C PRO A 46 11.57 -1.70 16.23
N ALA A 47 11.53 -2.04 17.50
CA ALA A 47 12.66 -1.84 18.40
C ALA A 47 13.90 -2.57 17.86
N GLY A 48 15.06 -1.90 17.87
CA GLY A 48 16.31 -2.46 17.34
C GLY A 48 16.44 -2.37 15.82
N SER A 49 15.49 -1.72 15.14
CA SER A 49 15.57 -1.54 13.69
C SER A 49 16.81 -0.75 13.28
N PRO A 50 17.48 -1.13 12.15
CA PRO A 50 18.61 -0.37 11.63
C PRO A 50 18.20 0.93 10.94
N HIS A 51 16.90 1.16 10.73
CA HIS A 51 16.42 2.31 9.99
C HIS A 51 16.41 3.57 10.85
N ALA A 52 16.93 4.66 10.31
CA ALA A 52 16.99 5.94 11.02
C ALA A 52 15.58 6.46 11.33
N PRO A 53 15.36 7.04 12.54
CA PRO A 53 14.10 7.67 12.86
C PRO A 53 13.71 8.74 11.84
N CYS A 54 12.41 8.81 11.51
CA CYS A 54 11.91 9.77 10.54
C CYS A 54 10.40 9.99 10.74
N SER A 55 9.80 10.82 9.90
CA SER A 55 8.34 10.96 9.86
C SER A 55 7.68 9.74 9.20
N GLY A 56 6.40 9.57 9.44
CA GLY A 56 5.63 8.53 8.76
C GLY A 56 5.64 8.72 7.25
N ALA A 57 5.52 9.95 6.78
CA ALA A 57 5.58 10.27 5.35
C ALA A 57 6.91 9.87 4.73
N GLU A 58 8.03 10.10 5.44
CA GLU A 58 9.35 9.70 4.98
C GLU A 58 9.50 8.19 4.92
N ALA A 59 9.01 7.48 5.94
CA ALA A 59 9.01 6.02 5.93
C ALA A 59 8.26 5.49 4.72
N TYR A 60 7.11 6.07 4.39
CA TYR A 60 6.35 5.64 3.22
C TYR A 60 7.11 5.91 1.92
N ARG A 61 7.86 7.02 1.83
CA ARG A 61 8.73 7.29 0.67
C ARG A 61 9.82 6.22 0.53
N ARG A 62 10.38 5.76 1.65
CA ARG A 62 11.33 4.63 1.64
C ARG A 62 10.68 3.37 1.09
N TYR A 63 9.42 3.11 1.48
CA TYR A 63 8.65 2.00 0.93
C TYR A 63 8.47 2.14 -0.58
N GLN A 64 8.08 3.32 -1.07
CA GLN A 64 7.88 3.55 -2.50
C GLN A 64 9.17 3.36 -3.30
N THR A 65 10.30 3.85 -2.79
CA THR A 65 11.61 3.67 -3.43
C THR A 65 11.99 2.19 -3.51
N ALA A 66 11.86 1.47 -2.40
CA ALA A 66 12.16 0.04 -2.36
C ALA A 66 11.23 -0.75 -3.29
N TYR A 67 9.95 -0.38 -3.34
CA TYR A 67 8.97 -0.99 -4.22
C TYR A 67 9.39 -0.87 -5.70
N VAL A 68 9.74 0.35 -6.15
CA VAL A 68 10.14 0.59 -7.54
C VAL A 68 11.40 -0.21 -7.88
N ASP A 69 12.37 -0.23 -6.97
CA ASP A 69 13.67 -0.86 -7.22
C ASP A 69 13.58 -2.40 -7.22
N THR A 70 12.63 -2.97 -6.49
CA THR A 70 12.62 -4.42 -6.23
C THR A 70 11.51 -5.18 -6.93
N VAL A 71 10.36 -4.57 -7.20
CA VAL A 71 9.19 -5.28 -7.73
C VAL A 71 8.59 -4.66 -8.99
N GLY A 72 9.18 -3.60 -9.53
CA GLY A 72 8.66 -2.94 -10.73
C GLY A 72 8.40 -3.89 -11.88
N ASP A 73 9.34 -4.80 -12.14
CA ASP A 73 9.23 -5.77 -13.24
C ASP A 73 8.17 -6.85 -12.96
N VAL A 74 7.98 -7.22 -11.68
CA VAL A 74 7.00 -8.23 -11.29
C VAL A 74 5.59 -7.67 -11.31
N SER A 75 5.40 -6.52 -10.68
CA SER A 75 4.09 -5.89 -10.58
C SER A 75 3.69 -5.19 -11.89
N ARG A 76 4.68 -4.66 -12.61
CA ARG A 76 4.52 -3.80 -13.78
C ARG A 76 3.58 -2.63 -13.48
N ALA A 77 3.69 -2.12 -12.26
CA ALA A 77 2.87 -1.03 -11.77
C ALA A 77 3.22 0.27 -12.46
N GLU A 78 2.21 1.06 -12.71
CA GLU A 78 2.34 2.40 -13.28
C GLU A 78 1.59 3.38 -12.36
N VAL A 79 2.29 4.38 -11.83
CA VAL A 79 1.64 5.46 -11.09
C VAL A 79 0.94 6.36 -12.09
N VAL A 80 -0.39 6.30 -12.12
CA VAL A 80 -1.20 7.10 -13.03
C VAL A 80 -1.30 8.53 -12.53
N TRP A 81 -1.42 8.70 -11.23
CA TRP A 81 -1.52 10.02 -10.60
C TRP A 81 -1.22 9.90 -9.11
N GLU A 82 -0.61 10.93 -8.54
CA GLU A 82 -0.50 11.06 -7.10
C GLU A 82 -0.58 12.52 -6.70
N GLY A 83 -1.10 12.76 -5.50
CA GLY A 83 -1.22 14.12 -5.03
C GLY A 83 -1.55 14.18 -3.55
N GLN A 84 -1.25 15.33 -2.97
CA GLN A 84 -1.54 15.63 -1.58
C GLN A 84 -3.02 15.97 -1.43
N VAL A 85 -3.65 15.41 -0.40
CA VAL A 85 -5.02 15.76 -0.04
C VAL A 85 -4.99 16.99 0.85
N ASN A 86 -5.64 18.06 0.43
CA ASN A 86 -5.63 19.33 1.17
C ASN A 86 -6.72 19.39 2.22
N ARG A 87 -7.92 18.89 1.90
CA ARG A 87 -9.05 18.91 2.82
C ARG A 87 -10.17 18.03 2.31
N THR A 88 -11.04 17.61 3.22
CA THR A 88 -12.30 16.96 2.87
C THR A 88 -13.33 18.01 2.50
N PHE A 89 -13.81 17.99 1.27
CA PHE A 89 -14.89 18.89 0.83
C PHE A 89 -16.27 18.30 1.14
N ILE A 90 -16.42 16.97 0.91
CA ILE A 90 -17.63 16.23 1.27
C ILE A 90 -17.20 14.94 1.97
N GLY A 91 -17.66 14.74 3.18
CA GLY A 91 -17.35 13.57 3.99
C GLY A 91 -17.29 13.92 5.46
N ASP A 92 -17.28 12.92 6.33
CA ASP A 92 -17.19 13.12 7.77
C ASP A 92 -15.73 13.18 8.23
N ALA A 93 -15.54 13.30 9.55
CA ALA A 93 -14.21 13.45 10.14
C ALA A 93 -13.30 12.23 9.93
N THR A 94 -13.86 11.06 9.58
CA THR A 94 -13.05 9.88 9.29
C THR A 94 -12.35 9.98 7.95
N GLN A 95 -12.78 10.88 7.07
CA GLN A 95 -12.19 11.14 5.76
C GLN A 95 -11.03 12.14 5.86
N ASP A 96 -10.14 11.90 6.79
CA ASP A 96 -8.93 12.70 7.01
C ASP A 96 -7.72 11.98 6.41
N TRP A 97 -7.32 12.37 5.20
CA TRP A 97 -6.27 11.72 4.43
C TRP A 97 -5.17 12.70 4.09
N ASP A 98 -3.94 12.20 3.92
CA ASP A 98 -2.77 13.01 3.58
C ASP A 98 -2.44 12.95 2.10
N LYS A 99 -2.64 11.80 1.46
CA LYS A 99 -2.21 11.59 0.07
C LYS A 99 -3.13 10.62 -0.64
N CYS A 100 -3.33 10.86 -1.94
CA CYS A 100 -4.00 9.93 -2.85
C CYS A 100 -3.00 9.45 -3.89
N LEU A 101 -3.06 8.16 -4.22
CA LEU A 101 -2.17 7.51 -5.16
C LEU A 101 -2.99 6.56 -6.03
N LEU A 102 -2.96 6.75 -7.35
CA LEU A 102 -3.60 5.86 -8.31
C LEU A 102 -2.52 5.05 -9.02
N VAL A 103 -2.58 3.72 -8.86
CA VAL A 103 -1.59 2.82 -9.44
C VAL A 103 -2.29 1.81 -10.33
N ARG A 104 -1.89 1.73 -11.61
CA ARG A 104 -2.40 0.75 -12.57
C ARG A 104 -1.50 -0.47 -12.58
N TYR A 105 -2.13 -1.64 -12.60
CA TYR A 105 -1.45 -2.93 -12.81
C TYR A 105 -2.06 -3.57 -14.06
N PRO A 106 -1.26 -4.30 -14.88
CA PRO A 106 -1.79 -4.95 -16.09
C PRO A 106 -2.87 -5.99 -15.78
N SER A 107 -2.84 -6.58 -14.58
CA SER A 107 -3.82 -7.57 -14.15
C SER A 107 -3.81 -7.73 -12.64
N ARG A 108 -4.84 -8.37 -12.11
CA ARG A 108 -4.89 -8.76 -10.69
C ARG A 108 -3.74 -9.68 -10.34
N GLN A 109 -3.34 -10.55 -11.27
CA GLN A 109 -2.25 -11.50 -11.08
C GLN A 109 -0.91 -10.79 -10.87
N ASN A 110 -0.66 -9.69 -11.57
CA ASN A 110 0.54 -8.87 -11.35
C ASN A 110 0.58 -8.31 -9.93
N PHE A 111 -0.56 -7.82 -9.44
CA PHE A 111 -0.66 -7.32 -8.06
C PHE A 111 -0.40 -8.43 -7.05
N LEU A 112 -1.00 -9.61 -7.24
CA LEU A 112 -0.83 -10.75 -6.35
C LEU A 112 0.62 -11.27 -6.37
N ALA A 113 1.25 -11.31 -7.54
CA ALA A 113 2.65 -11.71 -7.68
C ALA A 113 3.57 -10.75 -6.91
N MET A 114 3.27 -9.46 -6.92
CA MET A 114 3.98 -8.47 -6.10
C MET A 114 3.86 -8.81 -4.62
N MET A 115 2.65 -9.05 -4.14
CA MET A 115 2.41 -9.37 -2.73
C MET A 115 3.15 -10.64 -2.29
N ALA A 116 3.35 -11.58 -3.20
CA ALA A 116 4.06 -12.84 -2.93
C ALA A 116 5.59 -12.70 -3.04
N ASN A 117 6.08 -11.60 -3.57
CA ASN A 117 7.51 -11.39 -3.81
C ASN A 117 8.26 -11.13 -2.51
N ALA A 118 9.38 -11.85 -2.29
CA ALA A 118 10.15 -11.75 -1.05
C ALA A 118 10.73 -10.34 -0.85
N ALA A 119 11.22 -9.69 -1.89
CA ALA A 119 11.77 -8.34 -1.81
C ALA A 119 10.68 -7.32 -1.45
N TYR A 120 9.48 -7.47 -1.99
CA TYR A 120 8.34 -6.64 -1.61
C TYR A 120 8.02 -6.79 -0.12
N ARG A 121 8.03 -8.02 0.38
CA ARG A 121 7.75 -8.29 1.80
C ARG A 121 8.77 -7.65 2.72
N GLU A 122 10.04 -7.62 2.33
CA GLU A 122 11.08 -6.92 3.08
C GLU A 122 10.84 -5.41 3.12
N ALA A 123 10.33 -4.84 2.03
CA ALA A 123 10.01 -3.41 1.96
C ALA A 123 8.82 -3.02 2.84
N LEU A 124 7.96 -3.97 3.22
CA LEU A 124 6.77 -3.70 4.03
C LEU A 124 7.08 -3.08 5.39
N VAL A 125 8.28 -3.28 5.93
CA VAL A 125 8.69 -2.66 7.21
C VAL A 125 8.51 -1.13 7.15
N HIS A 126 8.80 -0.52 6.02
CA HIS A 126 8.65 0.92 5.82
C HIS A 126 7.18 1.32 5.70
N ARG A 127 6.39 0.51 5.04
CA ARG A 127 4.95 0.73 4.92
C ARG A 127 4.26 0.69 6.29
N TYR A 128 4.56 -0.33 7.08
CA TYR A 128 4.02 -0.46 8.44
C TYR A 128 4.50 0.65 9.35
N ALA A 129 5.75 1.09 9.21
CA ALA A 129 6.28 2.18 10.02
C ALA A 129 5.60 3.51 9.70
N GLY A 130 5.23 3.73 8.44
CA GLY A 130 4.73 5.02 7.98
C GLY A 130 3.22 5.21 8.04
N LEU A 131 2.45 4.15 7.81
CA LEU A 131 0.99 4.27 7.70
C LEU A 131 0.29 4.16 9.04
N LYS A 132 -0.57 5.12 9.31
CA LYS A 132 -1.53 5.05 10.41
C LYS A 132 -2.78 4.29 9.97
N ARG A 133 -3.28 4.58 8.77
CA ARG A 133 -4.40 3.87 8.15
C ARG A 133 -4.41 4.13 6.65
N THR A 134 -5.10 3.29 5.91
CA THR A 134 -5.22 3.43 4.46
C THR A 134 -6.53 2.81 3.97
N ILE A 135 -6.97 3.26 2.81
CA ILE A 135 -8.01 2.61 2.03
C ILE A 135 -7.41 2.28 0.67
N LEU A 136 -7.66 1.08 0.20
CA LEU A 136 -7.29 0.65 -1.14
C LEU A 136 -8.53 0.14 -1.85
N LEU A 137 -8.94 0.83 -2.90
CA LEU A 137 -10.09 0.46 -3.70
C LEU A 137 -9.64 -0.06 -5.05
N GLN A 138 -10.12 -1.25 -5.41
CA GLN A 138 -9.90 -1.82 -6.73
C GLN A 138 -10.88 -1.21 -7.71
N MET A 139 -10.36 -0.62 -8.77
CA MET A 139 -11.16 -0.02 -9.83
C MET A 139 -10.81 -0.69 -11.15
N GLN A 140 -11.77 -0.68 -12.07
CA GLN A 140 -11.55 -1.16 -13.42
C GLN A 140 -10.63 -0.18 -14.15
N GLY A 141 -9.57 -0.68 -14.71
CA GLY A 141 -8.56 0.13 -15.38
C GLY A 141 -8.65 0.17 -16.89
#